data_2453bb180ccfdfb984afc02d801cf876
#
_entry.id   2453bb180ccfdfb984afc02d801cf876
#
_cell.length_a   1.000
_cell.length_b   1.000
_cell.length_c   1.000
_cell.angle_alpha   90.00
_cell.angle_beta   90.00
_cell.angle_gamma   90.00
#
_symmetry.space_group_name_H-M   'P 1'
#
loop_
_entity.id
_entity.type
_entity.pdbx_description
1 polymer ?
#
loop_
_entity_poly.entity_id
_entity_poly.type
_entity_poly.pdbx_seq_one_letter_code
_entity_poly.pdbx_strand_id
1 'polypeptide(L)'
;DDVESRGLGDVYKRQIQVMAINTLFQLYSMKQHQDAQLEVARQLLFMPDLFSYFLTGVANNEYCIASTSELLDAQSRNWSVDTIRALGLPEHLFGEIILPGTIRGTLKEDIARETGLDTVDVIAVGSHDTASAVAAVPAVESPIAFLSSGTWSLLGVEVDEPILTEEARKAQFTNEGGVDGKIRFLQNITGLWILQRLMSEWKACGEEQDYDIIIPQAAEAQIATIIPVDDATFMNPENMENALIHYCRHHALQVPKNKAETVRCVLQSLAFKYRQAVEQLNHCLPSPIRQLNIIGGGSQNQLLNQLTADELGIPVYAGPVEATAMGNILTQAMAKGEIADLHELREIVTRSVTPQVYYPKK
;
A
#
# COMPACT_ATOMS: atom_id res chain seq x y z
N ASP A 1 -1.24 -19.49 -14.49
CA ASP A 1 -2.27 -20.50 -14.82
C ASP A 1 -2.05 -21.85 -14.10
N ASP A 2 -0.81 -22.37 -14.01
CA ASP A 2 -0.56 -23.70 -13.41
C ASP A 2 -0.53 -23.66 -11.86
N VAL A 3 -0.18 -22.53 -11.27
CA VAL A 3 -0.20 -22.31 -9.81
C VAL A 3 -1.63 -22.08 -9.32
N GLU A 4 -2.46 -21.38 -10.07
CA GLU A 4 -3.87 -21.17 -9.75
C GLU A 4 -4.69 -22.47 -9.80
N SER A 5 -4.39 -23.39 -10.73
CA SER A 5 -5.16 -24.63 -10.90
C SER A 5 -4.90 -25.68 -9.81
N ARG A 6 -3.73 -25.65 -9.15
CA ARG A 6 -3.34 -26.63 -8.13
C ARG A 6 -3.79 -26.31 -6.71
N GLY A 7 -4.27 -25.10 -6.45
CA GLY A 7 -4.57 -24.62 -5.11
C GLY A 7 -5.87 -23.84 -4.93
N LEU A 8 -6.93 -24.14 -5.73
CA LEU A 8 -8.22 -23.43 -5.61
C LEU A 8 -8.80 -23.40 -4.19
N GLY A 9 -8.53 -24.43 -3.37
CA GLY A 9 -8.91 -24.45 -1.95
C GLY A 9 -8.08 -23.50 -1.07
N ASP A 10 -6.85 -23.20 -1.45
CA ASP A 10 -5.91 -22.39 -0.66
C ASP A 10 -5.99 -20.89 -0.99
N VAL A 11 -6.50 -20.51 -2.17
CA VAL A 11 -6.73 -19.11 -2.55
C VAL A 11 -7.67 -18.42 -1.56
N TYR A 12 -8.69 -19.14 -1.06
CA TYR A 12 -9.59 -18.62 -0.03
C TYR A 12 -8.92 -18.36 1.32
N LYS A 13 -7.87 -19.10 1.65
CA LYS A 13 -7.15 -18.95 2.93
C LYS A 13 -6.19 -17.76 2.91
N ARG A 14 -5.62 -17.46 1.76
CA ARG A 14 -4.62 -16.40 1.61
C ARG A 14 -5.23 -15.05 1.31
N GLN A 15 -6.16 -15.02 0.37
CA GLN A 15 -6.87 -13.85 -0.19
C GLN A 15 -6.01 -12.58 -0.23
N ILE A 16 -4.94 -12.70 -1.01
CA ILE A 16 -4.06 -11.60 -1.40
C ILE A 16 -4.32 -11.27 -2.87
N GLN A 17 -4.27 -10.01 -3.23
CA GLN A 17 -4.34 -9.58 -4.63
C GLN A 17 -3.19 -10.19 -5.42
N VAL A 18 -3.50 -10.96 -6.46
CA VAL A 18 -2.50 -11.67 -7.26
C VAL A 18 -1.74 -10.68 -8.12
N MET A 19 -0.47 -10.51 -7.83
CA MET A 19 0.44 -9.64 -8.56
C MET A 19 1.75 -10.35 -8.82
N ALA A 20 2.29 -10.25 -10.03
CA ALA A 20 3.55 -10.91 -10.41
C ALA A 20 4.75 -10.54 -9.52
N ILE A 21 4.66 -9.41 -8.80
CA ILE A 21 5.69 -8.95 -7.85
C ILE A 21 5.65 -9.66 -6.50
N ASN A 22 4.58 -10.39 -6.16
CA ASN A 22 4.46 -11.06 -4.88
C ASN A 22 5.56 -12.12 -4.72
N THR A 23 6.08 -12.25 -3.53
CA THR A 23 7.25 -13.10 -3.21
C THR A 23 7.05 -14.56 -3.63
N LEU A 24 5.83 -15.08 -3.52
CA LEU A 24 5.47 -16.42 -3.98
C LEU A 24 5.92 -16.65 -5.42
N PHE A 25 5.58 -15.74 -6.34
CA PHE A 25 5.91 -15.89 -7.78
C PHE A 25 7.41 -15.75 -8.03
N GLN A 26 8.09 -14.89 -7.26
CA GLN A 26 9.53 -14.72 -7.37
C GLN A 26 10.27 -16.02 -6.95
N LEU A 27 9.91 -16.58 -5.80
CA LEU A 27 10.49 -17.84 -5.32
C LEU A 27 10.15 -19.02 -6.22
N TYR A 28 8.92 -19.08 -6.73
CA TYR A 28 8.52 -20.11 -7.68
C TYR A 28 9.30 -20.01 -8.99
N SER A 29 9.51 -18.81 -9.51
CA SER A 29 10.34 -18.55 -10.69
C SER A 29 11.77 -19.01 -10.47
N MET A 30 12.40 -18.62 -9.35
CA MET A 30 13.75 -19.08 -9.00
C MET A 30 13.85 -20.60 -8.97
N LYS A 31 12.84 -21.27 -8.40
CA LYS A 31 12.78 -22.72 -8.38
C LYS A 31 12.67 -23.34 -9.76
N GLN A 32 11.79 -22.80 -10.62
CA GLN A 32 11.63 -23.31 -12.00
C GLN A 32 12.91 -23.17 -12.83
N HIS A 33 13.70 -22.12 -12.59
CA HIS A 33 14.98 -21.90 -13.23
C HIS A 33 16.15 -22.60 -12.54
N GLN A 34 15.89 -23.40 -11.49
CA GLN A 34 16.91 -24.08 -10.70
C GLN A 34 18.02 -23.11 -10.19
N ASP A 35 17.59 -21.96 -9.67
CA ASP A 35 18.52 -20.95 -9.20
C ASP A 35 19.31 -21.48 -7.99
N ALA A 36 20.63 -21.54 -8.14
CA ALA A 36 21.52 -22.04 -7.09
C ALA A 36 21.44 -21.25 -5.77
N GLN A 37 20.96 -20.01 -5.78
CA GLN A 37 20.77 -19.22 -4.57
C GLN A 37 19.71 -19.87 -3.67
N LEU A 38 18.67 -20.45 -4.25
CA LEU A 38 17.61 -21.11 -3.47
C LEU A 38 18.11 -22.37 -2.74
N GLU A 39 19.12 -23.06 -3.32
CA GLU A 39 19.70 -24.25 -2.71
C GLU A 39 20.63 -23.95 -1.54
N VAL A 40 21.34 -22.81 -1.59
CA VAL A 40 22.33 -22.44 -0.55
C VAL A 40 21.74 -21.47 0.50
N ALA A 41 20.58 -20.88 0.24
CA ALA A 41 19.91 -19.97 1.15
C ALA A 41 19.56 -20.66 2.47
N ARG A 42 19.78 -19.97 3.58
CA ARG A 42 19.46 -20.45 4.92
C ARG A 42 18.13 -19.93 5.43
N GLN A 43 17.77 -18.72 5.03
CA GLN A 43 16.55 -18.05 5.45
C GLN A 43 16.14 -17.00 4.46
N LEU A 44 14.82 -16.82 4.28
CA LEU A 44 14.19 -15.70 3.57
C LEU A 44 14.05 -14.53 4.55
N LEU A 45 14.53 -13.36 4.16
CA LEU A 45 14.28 -12.10 4.87
C LEU A 45 13.75 -11.07 3.87
N PHE A 46 12.69 -10.37 4.24
CA PHE A 46 12.26 -9.20 3.48
C PHE A 46 13.25 -8.05 3.70
N MET A 47 13.25 -7.07 2.81
CA MET A 47 14.24 -5.98 2.88
C MET A 47 14.29 -5.28 4.26
N PRO A 48 13.16 -4.91 4.89
CA PRO A 48 13.22 -4.31 6.24
C PRO A 48 13.74 -5.28 7.31
N ASP A 49 13.46 -6.58 7.16
CA ASP A 49 13.98 -7.62 8.07
C ASP A 49 15.47 -7.82 7.88
N LEU A 50 15.96 -7.75 6.64
CA LEU A 50 17.38 -7.82 6.32
C LEU A 50 18.16 -6.67 6.96
N PHE A 51 17.64 -5.45 6.88
CA PHE A 51 18.27 -4.30 7.56
C PHE A 51 18.27 -4.49 9.09
N SER A 52 17.18 -4.97 9.66
CA SER A 52 17.11 -5.29 11.08
C SER A 52 18.10 -6.40 11.48
N TYR A 53 18.27 -7.41 10.64
CA TYR A 53 19.30 -8.46 10.82
C TYR A 53 20.71 -7.87 10.79
N PHE A 54 21.01 -6.95 9.89
CA PHE A 54 22.31 -6.29 9.86
C PHE A 54 22.57 -5.50 11.15
N LEU A 55 21.55 -4.89 11.72
CA LEU A 55 21.66 -4.13 12.96
C LEU A 55 21.81 -5.01 14.20
N THR A 56 21.11 -6.16 14.26
CA THR A 56 20.98 -6.97 15.49
C THR A 56 21.67 -8.34 15.40
N GLY A 57 21.79 -8.91 14.20
CA GLY A 57 22.15 -10.31 14.00
C GLY A 57 20.99 -11.29 14.22
N VAL A 58 19.79 -10.83 14.54
CA VAL A 58 18.59 -11.65 14.74
C VAL A 58 17.78 -11.74 13.45
N ALA A 59 17.55 -12.95 12.96
CA ALA A 59 16.82 -13.23 11.73
C ALA A 59 15.38 -13.68 12.05
N ASN A 60 14.43 -12.85 11.75
CA ASN A 60 12.98 -13.11 11.80
C ASN A 60 12.25 -12.26 10.78
N ASN A 61 10.97 -12.56 10.53
CA ASN A 61 10.16 -11.86 9.54
C ASN A 61 9.03 -11.09 10.25
N GLU A 62 8.87 -9.81 9.91
CA GLU A 62 7.79 -9.02 10.46
C GLU A 62 6.50 -9.28 9.69
N TYR A 63 5.40 -9.41 10.43
CA TYR A 63 4.09 -9.86 9.95
C TYR A 63 3.51 -8.99 8.83
N CYS A 64 3.57 -7.66 8.95
CA CYS A 64 2.92 -6.78 7.98
C CYS A 64 3.54 -6.92 6.59
N ILE A 65 4.87 -6.94 6.49
CA ILE A 65 5.54 -7.15 5.19
C ILE A 65 5.42 -8.60 4.74
N ALA A 66 5.55 -9.58 5.63
CA ALA A 66 5.42 -10.97 5.28
C ALA A 66 4.03 -11.31 4.72
N SER A 67 2.97 -10.64 5.21
CA SER A 67 1.60 -10.84 4.74
C SER A 67 1.38 -10.49 3.27
N THR A 68 2.24 -9.64 2.67
CA THR A 68 2.15 -9.28 1.24
C THR A 68 2.70 -10.36 0.31
N SER A 69 3.32 -11.40 0.86
CA SER A 69 4.08 -12.39 0.09
C SER A 69 3.24 -13.41 -0.68
N GLU A 70 1.95 -13.54 -0.40
CA GLU A 70 1.07 -14.66 -0.79
C GLU A 70 1.47 -16.02 -0.19
N LEU A 71 2.34 -16.03 0.82
CA LEU A 71 2.82 -17.25 1.48
C LEU A 71 2.32 -17.40 2.92
N LEU A 72 1.53 -16.44 3.44
CA LEU A 72 0.88 -16.53 4.73
C LEU A 72 -0.57 -17.04 4.60
N ASP A 73 -1.02 -17.72 5.64
CA ASP A 73 -2.42 -17.99 5.89
C ASP A 73 -2.99 -16.83 6.71
N ALA A 74 -4.04 -16.18 6.19
CA ALA A 74 -4.59 -14.95 6.77
C ALA A 74 -5.25 -15.18 8.14
N GLN A 75 -5.77 -16.39 8.41
CA GLN A 75 -6.43 -16.72 9.67
C GLN A 75 -5.42 -17.03 10.75
N SER A 76 -4.44 -17.90 10.46
CA SER A 76 -3.40 -18.25 11.41
C SER A 76 -2.33 -17.16 11.57
N ARG A 77 -2.26 -16.21 10.63
CA ARG A 77 -1.26 -15.13 10.58
C ARG A 77 0.17 -15.64 10.55
N ASN A 78 0.36 -16.82 9.97
CA ASN A 78 1.65 -17.51 9.88
C ASN A 78 1.85 -18.10 8.49
N TRP A 79 3.02 -18.64 8.22
CA TRP A 79 3.34 -19.26 6.94
C TRP A 79 2.34 -20.36 6.58
N SER A 80 1.85 -20.34 5.35
CA SER A 80 1.02 -21.38 4.76
C SER A 80 1.91 -22.55 4.35
N VAL A 81 2.16 -23.48 5.29
CA VAL A 81 3.04 -24.63 5.08
C VAL A 81 2.55 -25.50 3.92
N ASP A 82 1.24 -25.65 3.77
CA ASP A 82 0.63 -26.41 2.68
C ASP A 82 0.96 -25.80 1.32
N THR A 83 0.89 -24.47 1.21
CA THR A 83 1.27 -23.75 -0.02
C THR A 83 2.76 -23.90 -0.32
N ILE A 84 3.61 -23.70 0.68
CA ILE A 84 5.07 -23.83 0.56
C ILE A 84 5.44 -25.23 0.05
N ARG A 85 4.83 -26.26 0.62
CA ARG A 85 5.03 -27.67 0.21
C ARG A 85 4.50 -27.94 -1.18
N ALA A 86 3.29 -27.47 -1.51
CA ALA A 86 2.69 -27.65 -2.82
C ALA A 86 3.53 -27.04 -3.94
N LEU A 87 4.18 -25.91 -3.67
CA LEU A 87 5.15 -25.27 -4.56
C LEU A 87 6.53 -25.96 -4.52
N GLY A 88 6.76 -26.86 -3.57
CA GLY A 88 8.03 -27.54 -3.32
C GLY A 88 9.15 -26.56 -2.97
N LEU A 89 8.84 -25.49 -2.29
CA LEU A 89 9.83 -24.54 -1.76
C LEU A 89 10.48 -25.13 -0.49
N PRO A 90 11.76 -24.84 -0.20
CA PRO A 90 12.43 -25.32 0.99
C PRO A 90 11.82 -24.73 2.26
N GLU A 91 11.17 -25.55 3.10
CA GLU A 91 10.47 -25.08 4.31
C GLU A 91 11.39 -24.34 5.29
N HIS A 92 12.66 -24.71 5.36
CA HIS A 92 13.63 -24.10 6.26
C HIS A 92 13.92 -22.62 5.98
N LEU A 93 13.54 -22.10 4.80
CA LEU A 93 13.70 -20.69 4.48
C LEU A 93 12.73 -19.78 5.26
N PHE A 94 11.62 -20.33 5.72
CA PHE A 94 10.52 -19.59 6.32
C PHE A 94 10.68 -19.60 7.85
N GLY A 95 11.32 -18.54 8.36
CA GLY A 95 11.62 -18.39 9.79
C GLY A 95 10.43 -17.91 10.61
N GLU A 96 10.70 -17.52 11.85
CA GLU A 96 9.71 -17.00 12.78
C GLU A 96 9.03 -15.73 12.24
N ILE A 97 7.70 -15.65 12.39
CA ILE A 97 6.92 -14.44 12.19
C ILE A 97 6.78 -13.69 13.51
N ILE A 98 7.16 -12.43 13.54
CA ILE A 98 6.98 -11.54 14.69
C ILE A 98 6.00 -10.41 14.36
N LEU A 99 5.33 -9.89 15.38
CA LEU A 99 4.36 -8.79 15.23
C LEU A 99 5.03 -7.41 15.37
N PRO A 100 4.44 -6.34 14.81
CA PRO A 100 4.81 -4.98 15.15
C PRO A 100 4.79 -4.74 16.66
N GLY A 101 5.77 -4.00 17.18
CA GLY A 101 5.96 -3.78 18.61
C GLY A 101 6.89 -4.82 19.27
N THR A 102 7.34 -5.86 18.57
CA THR A 102 8.29 -6.84 19.11
C THR A 102 9.71 -6.26 19.14
N ILE A 103 10.39 -6.37 20.26
CA ILE A 103 11.83 -6.07 20.35
C ILE A 103 12.58 -7.22 19.68
N ARG A 104 13.22 -6.94 18.53
CA ARG A 104 13.98 -7.95 17.75
C ARG A 104 15.32 -8.31 18.39
N GLY A 105 15.89 -7.41 19.17
CA GLY A 105 17.19 -7.52 19.81
C GLY A 105 17.80 -6.13 20.02
N THR A 106 19.04 -6.12 20.46
CA THR A 106 19.80 -4.88 20.65
C THR A 106 20.74 -4.63 19.47
N LEU A 107 21.11 -3.38 19.27
CA LEU A 107 22.13 -2.99 18.30
C LEU A 107 23.44 -3.72 18.56
N LYS A 108 24.09 -4.24 17.51
CA LYS A 108 25.40 -4.91 17.61
C LYS A 108 26.45 -3.97 18.21
N GLU A 109 27.37 -4.51 18.99
CA GLU A 109 28.40 -3.73 19.69
C GLU A 109 29.32 -2.93 18.76
N ASP A 110 29.65 -3.46 17.58
CA ASP A 110 30.45 -2.78 16.57
C ASP A 110 29.74 -1.55 16.02
N ILE A 111 28.44 -1.68 15.69
CA ILE A 111 27.61 -0.57 15.22
C ILE A 111 27.39 0.46 16.33
N ALA A 112 27.09 0.01 17.54
CA ALA A 112 26.91 0.91 18.69
C ALA A 112 28.17 1.75 18.93
N ARG A 113 29.34 1.13 18.85
CA ARG A 113 30.62 1.83 19.00
C ARG A 113 30.89 2.82 17.87
N GLU A 114 30.59 2.46 16.61
CA GLU A 114 30.79 3.37 15.45
C GLU A 114 29.85 4.56 15.49
N THR A 115 28.62 4.39 15.96
CA THR A 115 27.61 5.44 16.02
C THR A 115 27.65 6.25 17.32
N GLY A 116 28.40 5.81 18.33
CA GLY A 116 28.43 6.42 19.65
C GLY A 116 27.15 6.19 20.45
N LEU A 117 26.35 5.19 20.08
CA LEU A 117 25.15 4.79 20.80
C LEU A 117 25.51 3.74 21.86
N ASP A 118 24.74 3.74 22.95
CA ASP A 118 24.78 2.65 23.94
C ASP A 118 23.93 1.45 23.47
N THR A 119 23.51 0.60 24.39
CA THR A 119 22.58 -0.48 24.12
C THR A 119 21.22 0.07 23.71
N VAL A 120 20.88 -0.05 22.44
CA VAL A 120 19.62 0.41 21.85
C VAL A 120 18.81 -0.77 21.33
N ASP A 121 17.54 -0.84 21.72
CA ASP A 121 16.62 -1.85 21.20
C ASP A 121 16.25 -1.57 19.74
N VAL A 122 16.26 -2.59 18.91
CA VAL A 122 15.73 -2.57 17.56
C VAL A 122 14.33 -3.20 17.58
N ILE A 123 13.33 -2.40 17.26
CA ILE A 123 11.92 -2.75 17.39
C ILE A 123 11.32 -3.01 16.02
N ALA A 124 10.57 -4.10 15.87
CA ALA A 124 9.74 -4.34 14.70
C ALA A 124 8.58 -3.34 14.69
N VAL A 125 8.40 -2.66 13.57
CA VAL A 125 7.26 -1.77 13.31
C VAL A 125 6.41 -2.37 12.20
N GLY A 126 5.30 -1.75 11.82
CA GLY A 126 4.62 -2.13 10.59
C GLY A 126 5.55 -1.88 9.40
N SER A 127 6.37 -2.86 9.04
CA SER A 127 7.48 -2.68 8.11
C SER A 127 7.07 -2.68 6.64
N HIS A 128 5.86 -3.10 6.29
CA HIS A 128 5.21 -2.57 5.11
C HIS A 128 4.80 -1.12 5.43
N ASP A 129 5.37 -0.14 4.73
CA ASP A 129 5.23 1.30 5.04
C ASP A 129 3.78 1.74 5.22
N THR A 130 2.86 1.21 4.41
CA THR A 130 1.42 1.45 4.53
C THR A 130 0.86 0.95 5.87
N ALA A 131 1.41 -0.11 6.48
CA ALA A 131 0.95 -0.56 7.79
C ALA A 131 1.24 0.48 8.88
N SER A 132 2.44 1.05 8.88
CA SER A 132 2.78 2.18 9.75
C SER A 132 1.93 3.41 9.42
N ALA A 133 1.72 3.72 8.14
CA ALA A 133 0.90 4.87 7.73
C ALA A 133 -0.56 4.75 8.23
N VAL A 134 -1.17 3.57 8.11
CA VAL A 134 -2.55 3.32 8.58
C VAL A 134 -2.66 3.38 10.10
N ALA A 135 -1.63 2.94 10.84
CA ALA A 135 -1.60 3.12 12.28
C ALA A 135 -1.72 4.60 12.70
N ALA A 136 -1.17 5.52 11.89
CA ALA A 136 -1.20 6.97 12.12
C ALA A 136 -2.37 7.69 11.42
N VAL A 137 -3.42 7.00 11.02
CA VAL A 137 -4.65 7.68 10.56
C VAL A 137 -5.29 8.41 11.74
N PRO A 138 -5.56 9.73 11.63
CA PRO A 138 -6.15 10.52 12.71
C PRO A 138 -7.65 10.28 12.87
N ALA A 139 -8.04 9.02 13.14
CA ALA A 139 -9.41 8.59 13.32
C ALA A 139 -9.46 7.50 14.39
N VAL A 140 -10.39 7.59 15.32
CA VAL A 140 -10.55 6.66 16.44
C VAL A 140 -11.82 5.81 16.31
N GLU A 141 -12.76 6.21 15.44
CA GLU A 141 -14.01 5.48 15.21
C GLU A 141 -13.87 4.47 14.05
N SER A 142 -14.27 3.23 14.30
CA SER A 142 -14.26 2.14 13.29
C SER A 142 -15.59 2.10 12.50
N PRO A 143 -15.57 1.71 11.22
CA PRO A 143 -14.41 1.26 10.45
C PRO A 143 -13.55 2.44 9.95
N ILE A 144 -12.23 2.32 10.09
CA ILE A 144 -11.30 3.31 9.57
C ILE A 144 -11.04 3.02 8.10
N ALA A 145 -11.66 3.82 7.22
CA ALA A 145 -11.36 3.77 5.80
C ALA A 145 -10.19 4.69 5.46
N PHE A 146 -9.26 4.19 4.67
CA PHE A 146 -8.03 4.88 4.31
C PHE A 146 -7.71 4.76 2.83
N LEU A 147 -6.98 5.77 2.33
CA LEU A 147 -6.29 5.77 1.05
C LEU A 147 -4.84 6.21 1.31
N SER A 148 -3.91 5.26 1.29
CA SER A 148 -2.50 5.59 1.27
C SER A 148 -2.13 5.98 -0.16
N SER A 149 -1.96 7.28 -0.39
CA SER A 149 -1.79 7.87 -1.71
C SER A 149 -0.33 8.25 -1.96
N GLY A 150 0.28 7.55 -2.89
CA GLY A 150 1.64 7.75 -3.37
C GLY A 150 1.76 7.34 -4.84
N THR A 151 2.89 6.76 -5.23
CA THR A 151 3.08 6.12 -6.54
C THR A 151 2.01 5.06 -6.79
N TRP A 152 1.76 4.23 -5.79
CA TRP A 152 0.58 3.37 -5.66
C TRP A 152 -0.49 4.06 -4.81
N SER A 153 -1.72 3.62 -4.97
CA SER A 153 -2.84 3.97 -4.12
C SER A 153 -3.40 2.71 -3.46
N LEU A 154 -3.24 2.59 -2.14
CA LEU A 154 -3.78 1.48 -1.38
C LEU A 154 -5.04 1.95 -0.67
N LEU A 155 -6.19 1.51 -1.16
CA LEU A 155 -7.50 1.92 -0.68
C LEU A 155 -8.17 0.76 0.06
N GLY A 156 -8.60 0.99 1.29
CA GLY A 156 -9.22 -0.06 2.09
C GLY A 156 -9.76 0.40 3.43
N VAL A 157 -10.01 -0.58 4.28
CA VAL A 157 -10.41 -0.40 5.68
C VAL A 157 -9.54 -1.23 6.61
N GLU A 158 -9.45 -0.77 7.84
CA GLU A 158 -8.89 -1.56 8.92
C GLU A 158 -9.99 -2.38 9.59
N VAL A 159 -9.74 -3.68 9.77
CA VAL A 159 -10.67 -4.63 10.39
C VAL A 159 -9.93 -5.52 11.40
N ASP A 160 -10.67 -6.17 12.29
CA ASP A 160 -10.10 -7.06 13.31
C ASP A 160 -9.77 -8.45 12.75
N GLU A 161 -10.59 -8.95 11.82
CA GLU A 161 -10.47 -10.28 11.24
C GLU A 161 -10.43 -10.21 9.70
N PRO A 162 -9.74 -11.16 9.03
CA PRO A 162 -9.67 -11.16 7.58
C PRO A 162 -11.02 -11.43 6.92
N ILE A 163 -11.31 -10.72 5.84
CA ILE A 163 -12.52 -10.90 5.03
C ILE A 163 -12.19 -11.86 3.88
N LEU A 164 -12.68 -13.12 3.99
CA LEU A 164 -12.38 -14.22 3.09
C LEU A 164 -13.65 -14.65 2.32
N THR A 165 -14.29 -13.71 1.62
CA THR A 165 -15.51 -13.95 0.85
C THR A 165 -15.22 -14.04 -0.64
N GLU A 166 -16.14 -14.66 -1.39
CA GLU A 166 -16.01 -14.75 -2.85
C GLU A 166 -16.11 -13.36 -3.50
N GLU A 167 -16.90 -12.45 -2.93
CA GLU A 167 -17.02 -11.07 -3.36
C GLU A 167 -15.69 -10.35 -3.22
N ALA A 168 -15.03 -10.48 -2.07
CA ALA A 168 -13.71 -9.90 -1.81
C ALA A 168 -12.65 -10.45 -2.79
N ARG A 169 -12.70 -11.76 -3.07
CA ARG A 169 -11.80 -12.41 -4.03
C ARG A 169 -12.01 -11.89 -5.46
N LYS A 170 -13.25 -11.82 -5.93
CA LYS A 170 -13.59 -11.31 -7.26
C LYS A 170 -13.19 -9.84 -7.45
N ALA A 171 -13.35 -9.06 -6.40
CA ALA A 171 -12.94 -7.65 -6.38
C ALA A 171 -11.42 -7.47 -6.14
N GLN A 172 -10.66 -8.56 -6.01
CA GLN A 172 -9.21 -8.54 -5.80
C GLN A 172 -8.77 -7.74 -4.55
N PHE A 173 -9.55 -7.80 -3.48
CA PHE A 173 -9.12 -7.27 -2.19
C PHE A 173 -8.09 -8.19 -1.55
N THR A 174 -7.16 -7.60 -0.82
CA THR A 174 -6.11 -8.27 -0.06
C THR A 174 -6.30 -8.09 1.43
N ASN A 175 -5.94 -9.11 2.22
CA ASN A 175 -5.91 -9.05 3.69
C ASN A 175 -4.44 -8.96 4.12
N GLU A 176 -3.95 -7.78 4.40
CA GLU A 176 -2.57 -7.55 4.81
C GLU A 176 -2.49 -7.23 6.31
N GLY A 177 -1.38 -7.62 6.94
CA GLY A 177 -1.14 -7.35 8.35
C GLY A 177 -1.08 -5.86 8.68
N GLY A 178 -1.66 -5.49 9.81
CA GLY A 178 -1.61 -4.15 10.41
C GLY A 178 -0.94 -4.15 11.77
N VAL A 179 -0.80 -2.97 12.38
CA VAL A 179 -0.29 -2.79 13.73
C VAL A 179 -1.37 -3.23 14.73
N ASP A 180 -0.96 -3.70 15.92
CA ASP A 180 -1.85 -4.13 17.00
C ASP A 180 -2.82 -5.26 16.60
N GLY A 181 -2.32 -6.20 15.79
CA GLY A 181 -3.11 -7.36 15.35
C GLY A 181 -4.24 -7.04 14.38
N LYS A 182 -4.33 -5.83 13.85
CA LYS A 182 -5.33 -5.46 12.85
C LYS A 182 -5.00 -6.05 11.47
N ILE A 183 -6.02 -6.12 10.63
CA ILE A 183 -5.92 -6.45 9.21
C ILE A 183 -6.25 -5.22 8.40
N ARG A 184 -5.43 -4.93 7.40
CA ARG A 184 -5.70 -3.94 6.36
C ARG A 184 -6.36 -4.66 5.19
N PHE A 185 -7.67 -4.56 5.09
CA PHE A 185 -8.43 -5.09 3.96
C PHE A 185 -8.48 -4.02 2.88
N LEU A 186 -7.71 -4.21 1.81
CA LEU A 186 -7.44 -3.16 0.83
C LEU A 186 -7.33 -3.69 -0.61
N GLN A 187 -7.34 -2.77 -1.57
CA GLN A 187 -7.03 -3.00 -2.97
C GLN A 187 -5.84 -2.11 -3.38
N ASN A 188 -4.87 -2.69 -4.08
CA ASN A 188 -3.78 -1.96 -4.70
C ASN A 188 -4.28 -1.40 -6.04
N ILE A 189 -4.16 -0.11 -6.22
CA ILE A 189 -4.59 0.64 -7.42
C ILE A 189 -3.37 1.39 -7.95
N THR A 190 -3.24 1.52 -9.26
CA THR A 190 -2.27 2.46 -9.84
C THR A 190 -2.55 3.85 -9.32
N GLY A 191 -1.59 4.43 -8.60
CA GLY A 191 -1.74 5.73 -7.96
C GLY A 191 -1.26 6.89 -8.84
N LEU A 192 -0.45 7.76 -8.24
CA LEU A 192 0.11 8.92 -8.93
C LEU A 192 1.22 8.57 -9.94
N TRP A 193 1.50 7.28 -10.17
CA TRP A 193 2.51 6.80 -11.12
C TRP A 193 2.39 7.45 -12.50
N ILE A 194 1.17 7.49 -13.07
CA ILE A 194 0.94 8.07 -14.40
C ILE A 194 1.34 9.54 -14.40
N LEU A 195 0.91 10.30 -13.39
CA LEU A 195 1.25 11.71 -13.27
C LEU A 195 2.76 11.92 -13.06
N GLN A 196 3.39 11.12 -12.20
CA GLN A 196 4.83 11.20 -11.93
C GLN A 196 5.66 10.90 -13.19
N ARG A 197 5.23 9.92 -13.99
CA ARG A 197 5.86 9.60 -15.27
C ARG A 197 5.73 10.76 -16.26
N LEU A 198 4.54 11.33 -16.42
CA LEU A 198 4.32 12.52 -17.27
C LEU A 198 5.22 13.69 -16.86
N MET A 199 5.25 14.02 -15.55
CA MET A 199 6.09 15.10 -15.02
C MET A 199 7.57 14.85 -15.29
N SER A 200 8.04 13.61 -15.09
CA SER A 200 9.44 13.23 -15.36
C SER A 200 9.79 13.31 -16.85
N GLU A 201 8.90 12.86 -17.73
CA GLU A 201 9.09 12.91 -19.18
C GLU A 201 9.13 14.34 -19.70
N TRP A 202 8.22 15.21 -19.24
CA TRP A 202 8.21 16.62 -19.59
C TRP A 202 9.49 17.33 -19.13
N LYS A 203 9.98 17.03 -17.93
CA LYS A 203 11.26 17.54 -17.44
C LYS A 203 12.43 17.08 -18.32
N ALA A 204 12.48 15.82 -18.72
CA ALA A 204 13.52 15.29 -19.60
C ALA A 204 13.51 15.95 -20.99
N CYS A 205 12.37 16.40 -21.48
CA CYS A 205 12.22 17.14 -22.73
C CYS A 205 12.46 18.65 -22.59
N GLY A 206 12.83 19.14 -21.41
CA GLY A 206 13.03 20.58 -21.16
C GLY A 206 11.73 21.37 -20.96
N GLU A 207 10.61 20.68 -20.77
CA GLU A 207 9.26 21.23 -20.55
C GLU A 207 8.79 21.00 -19.11
N GLU A 208 9.70 21.14 -18.14
CA GLU A 208 9.44 20.91 -16.72
C GLU A 208 8.19 21.68 -16.25
N GLN A 209 7.36 21.00 -15.47
CA GLN A 209 6.17 21.56 -14.84
C GLN A 209 6.35 21.58 -13.33
N ASP A 210 5.84 22.62 -12.70
CA ASP A 210 5.73 22.71 -11.25
C ASP A 210 4.32 22.23 -10.83
N TYR A 211 4.25 21.40 -9.79
CA TYR A 211 2.98 20.94 -9.23
C TYR A 211 2.12 22.11 -8.73
N ASP A 212 2.74 23.14 -8.15
CA ASP A 212 2.03 24.34 -7.65
C ASP A 212 1.41 25.18 -8.78
N ILE A 213 1.85 24.96 -10.02
CA ILE A 213 1.32 25.64 -11.22
C ILE A 213 0.35 24.73 -11.96
N ILE A 214 0.75 23.49 -12.25
CA ILE A 214 -0.03 22.62 -13.15
C ILE A 214 -1.32 22.12 -12.49
N ILE A 215 -1.34 21.88 -11.17
CA ILE A 215 -2.54 21.41 -10.46
C ILE A 215 -3.66 22.47 -10.47
N PRO A 216 -3.41 23.76 -10.14
CA PRO A 216 -4.42 24.81 -10.34
C PRO A 216 -4.90 24.94 -11.79
N GLN A 217 -4.02 24.86 -12.79
CA GLN A 217 -4.41 24.88 -14.20
C GLN A 217 -5.29 23.69 -14.57
N ALA A 218 -4.97 22.48 -14.05
CA ALA A 218 -5.78 21.29 -14.24
C ALA A 218 -7.15 21.40 -13.55
N ALA A 219 -7.25 22.15 -12.45
CA ALA A 219 -8.53 22.40 -11.79
C ALA A 219 -9.51 23.19 -12.66
N GLU A 220 -8.99 24.13 -13.45
CA GLU A 220 -9.78 24.94 -14.40
C GLU A 220 -10.02 24.23 -15.74
N ALA A 221 -9.23 23.21 -16.06
CA ALA A 221 -9.34 22.46 -17.30
C ALA A 221 -10.64 21.63 -17.34
N GLN A 222 -11.23 21.54 -18.55
CA GLN A 222 -12.44 20.78 -18.79
C GLN A 222 -12.20 19.70 -19.83
N ILE A 223 -12.23 18.45 -19.38
CA ILE A 223 -12.16 17.27 -20.24
C ILE A 223 -13.08 16.18 -19.66
N ALA A 224 -13.85 15.52 -20.53
CA ALA A 224 -14.80 14.48 -20.08
C ALA A 224 -14.17 13.07 -20.02
N THR A 225 -12.94 12.91 -20.51
CA THR A 225 -12.30 11.61 -20.65
C THR A 225 -11.95 11.00 -19.29
N ILE A 226 -12.41 9.76 -19.08
CA ILE A 226 -11.98 8.88 -18.00
C ILE A 226 -11.24 7.70 -18.65
N ILE A 227 -10.02 7.42 -18.18
CA ILE A 227 -9.20 6.27 -18.58
C ILE A 227 -9.14 5.23 -17.46
N PRO A 228 -9.05 3.93 -17.80
CA PRO A 228 -8.84 2.88 -16.79
C PRO A 228 -7.37 2.92 -16.34
N VAL A 229 -7.09 3.55 -15.22
CA VAL A 229 -5.72 3.80 -14.72
C VAL A 229 -4.90 2.52 -14.48
N ASP A 230 -5.56 1.37 -14.28
CA ASP A 230 -4.90 0.07 -14.08
C ASP A 230 -4.73 -0.71 -15.41
N ASP A 231 -5.05 -0.11 -16.56
CA ASP A 231 -4.83 -0.77 -17.86
C ASP A 231 -3.34 -1.02 -18.11
N ALA A 232 -3.02 -2.18 -18.67
CA ALA A 232 -1.64 -2.57 -18.97
C ALA A 232 -0.89 -1.55 -19.83
N THR A 233 -1.60 -0.77 -20.66
CA THR A 233 -1.05 0.34 -21.45
C THR A 233 -0.29 1.37 -20.60
N PHE A 234 -0.72 1.58 -19.34
CA PHE A 234 -0.16 2.60 -18.45
C PHE A 234 0.82 2.03 -17.41
N MET A 235 1.07 0.73 -17.38
CA MET A 235 1.96 0.14 -16.39
C MET A 235 3.42 0.54 -16.59
N ASN A 236 3.94 0.43 -17.81
CA ASN A 236 5.32 0.81 -18.11
C ASN A 236 5.51 1.13 -19.61
N PRO A 237 4.84 2.13 -20.17
CA PRO A 237 5.04 2.52 -21.56
C PRO A 237 6.42 3.20 -21.75
N GLU A 238 6.95 3.18 -22.97
CA GLU A 238 8.14 3.95 -23.34
C GLU A 238 7.93 5.47 -23.12
N ASN A 239 6.74 5.97 -23.47
CA ASN A 239 6.32 7.35 -23.25
C ASN A 239 4.86 7.40 -22.79
N MET A 240 4.63 7.91 -21.61
CA MET A 240 3.31 7.92 -20.96
C MET A 240 2.30 8.85 -21.67
N GLU A 241 2.76 10.02 -22.12
CA GLU A 241 1.87 10.97 -22.82
C GLU A 241 1.39 10.38 -24.15
N ASN A 242 2.28 9.78 -24.93
CA ASN A 242 1.91 9.10 -26.17
C ASN A 242 0.99 7.90 -25.92
N ALA A 243 1.23 7.13 -24.86
CA ALA A 243 0.36 6.02 -24.49
C ALA A 243 -1.06 6.49 -24.17
N LEU A 244 -1.21 7.59 -23.43
CA LEU A 244 -2.49 8.20 -23.10
C LEU A 244 -3.20 8.72 -24.34
N ILE A 245 -2.51 9.47 -25.22
CA ILE A 245 -3.05 9.97 -26.48
C ILE A 245 -3.51 8.82 -27.38
N HIS A 246 -2.68 7.79 -27.51
CA HIS A 246 -3.00 6.61 -28.32
C HIS A 246 -4.21 5.87 -27.77
N TYR A 247 -4.27 5.66 -26.45
CA TYR A 247 -5.41 5.04 -25.78
C TYR A 247 -6.71 5.81 -26.06
N CYS A 248 -6.70 7.14 -25.88
CA CYS A 248 -7.86 7.97 -26.14
C CYS A 248 -8.34 7.88 -27.60
N ARG A 249 -7.43 7.91 -28.56
CA ARG A 249 -7.77 7.79 -30.00
C ARG A 249 -8.34 6.43 -30.32
N HIS A 250 -7.72 5.36 -29.80
CA HIS A 250 -8.16 3.98 -30.05
C HIS A 250 -9.57 3.72 -29.54
N HIS A 251 -9.91 4.32 -28.40
CA HIS A 251 -11.23 4.16 -27.77
C HIS A 251 -12.22 5.28 -28.09
N ALA A 252 -11.95 6.11 -29.10
CA ALA A 252 -12.78 7.23 -29.53
C ALA A 252 -13.13 8.21 -28.36
N LEU A 253 -12.20 8.37 -27.41
CA LEU A 253 -12.31 9.31 -26.30
C LEU A 253 -11.75 10.68 -26.71
N GLN A 254 -12.19 11.74 -26.02
CA GLN A 254 -11.62 13.08 -26.21
C GLN A 254 -10.14 13.06 -25.83
N VAL A 255 -9.25 13.43 -26.75
CA VAL A 255 -7.81 13.54 -26.51
C VAL A 255 -7.52 14.86 -25.78
N PRO A 256 -6.75 14.85 -24.67
CA PRO A 256 -6.27 16.06 -24.03
C PRO A 256 -5.49 16.96 -25.00
N LYS A 257 -5.72 18.27 -24.98
CA LYS A 257 -5.11 19.24 -25.92
C LYS A 257 -3.85 19.90 -25.39
N ASN A 258 -3.65 19.83 -24.07
CA ASN A 258 -2.53 20.44 -23.37
C ASN A 258 -2.26 19.72 -22.06
N LYS A 259 -1.15 20.05 -21.41
CA LYS A 259 -0.72 19.41 -20.16
C LYS A 259 -1.74 19.51 -19.02
N ALA A 260 -2.42 20.65 -18.89
CA ALA A 260 -3.45 20.84 -17.87
C ALA A 260 -4.64 19.87 -18.07
N GLU A 261 -5.11 19.71 -19.32
CA GLU A 261 -6.15 18.70 -19.64
C GLU A 261 -5.64 17.28 -19.42
N THR A 262 -4.34 16.99 -19.71
CA THR A 262 -3.73 15.69 -19.46
C THR A 262 -3.72 15.38 -17.96
N VAL A 263 -3.26 16.30 -17.13
CA VAL A 263 -3.26 16.15 -15.66
C VAL A 263 -4.68 16.00 -15.13
N ARG A 264 -5.63 16.83 -15.63
CA ARG A 264 -7.05 16.72 -15.25
C ARG A 264 -7.62 15.34 -15.57
N CYS A 265 -7.38 14.84 -16.78
CA CYS A 265 -7.82 13.52 -17.22
C CYS A 265 -7.30 12.42 -16.27
N VAL A 266 -6.02 12.45 -15.91
CA VAL A 266 -5.42 11.46 -15.00
C VAL A 266 -6.04 11.54 -13.61
N LEU A 267 -6.14 12.74 -13.01
CA LEU A 267 -6.64 12.91 -11.64
C LEU A 267 -8.12 12.55 -11.50
N GLN A 268 -8.96 12.94 -12.45
CA GLN A 268 -10.37 12.55 -12.41
C GLN A 268 -10.57 11.05 -12.66
N SER A 269 -9.71 10.41 -13.47
CA SER A 269 -9.73 8.97 -13.68
C SER A 269 -9.34 8.21 -12.42
N LEU A 270 -8.37 8.71 -11.65
CA LEU A 270 -8.02 8.18 -10.33
C LEU A 270 -9.20 8.30 -9.35
N ALA A 271 -9.83 9.48 -9.25
CA ALA A 271 -10.98 9.67 -8.38
C ALA A 271 -12.16 8.74 -8.74
N PHE A 272 -12.42 8.56 -10.04
CA PHE A 272 -13.41 7.61 -10.55
C PHE A 272 -13.07 6.16 -10.15
N LYS A 273 -11.78 5.77 -10.27
CA LYS A 273 -11.33 4.44 -9.83
C LYS A 273 -11.49 4.23 -8.33
N TYR A 274 -11.21 5.25 -7.52
CA TYR A 274 -11.42 5.20 -6.07
C TYR A 274 -12.92 5.01 -5.74
N ARG A 275 -13.82 5.66 -6.48
CA ARG A 275 -15.26 5.42 -6.32
C ARG A 275 -15.63 3.97 -6.59
N GLN A 276 -15.15 3.39 -7.69
CA GLN A 276 -15.40 1.98 -7.99
C GLN A 276 -14.87 1.05 -6.90
N ALA A 277 -13.66 1.31 -6.39
CA ALA A 277 -13.07 0.53 -5.31
C ALA A 277 -13.87 0.64 -4.01
N VAL A 278 -14.35 1.84 -3.65
CA VAL A 278 -15.21 2.06 -2.47
C VAL A 278 -16.56 1.38 -2.63
N GLU A 279 -17.17 1.42 -3.81
CA GLU A 279 -18.42 0.69 -4.09
C GLU A 279 -18.22 -0.82 -3.87
N GLN A 280 -17.15 -1.40 -4.40
CA GLN A 280 -16.81 -2.81 -4.18
C GLN A 280 -16.50 -3.12 -2.70
N LEU A 281 -15.75 -2.23 -2.03
CA LEU A 281 -15.46 -2.36 -0.61
C LEU A 281 -16.72 -2.41 0.24
N ASN A 282 -17.66 -1.51 -0.03
CA ASN A 282 -18.93 -1.45 0.69
C ASN A 282 -19.78 -2.71 0.54
N HIS A 283 -19.64 -3.47 -0.56
CA HIS A 283 -20.31 -4.77 -0.70
C HIS A 283 -19.68 -5.87 0.18
N CYS A 284 -18.44 -5.70 0.59
CA CYS A 284 -17.74 -6.64 1.47
C CYS A 284 -17.91 -6.31 2.97
N LEU A 285 -18.46 -5.13 3.30
CA LEU A 285 -18.57 -4.64 4.67
C LEU A 285 -20.01 -4.74 5.20
N PRO A 286 -20.19 -4.88 6.53
CA PRO A 286 -21.51 -4.89 7.15
C PRO A 286 -22.22 -3.54 7.08
N SER A 287 -21.48 -2.45 6.89
CA SER A 287 -22.00 -1.09 6.70
C SER A 287 -21.08 -0.28 5.79
N PRO A 288 -21.66 0.63 4.98
CA PRO A 288 -20.85 1.44 4.07
C PRO A 288 -19.95 2.42 4.84
N ILE A 289 -18.79 2.73 4.27
CA ILE A 289 -17.92 3.77 4.78
C ILE A 289 -18.59 5.13 4.64
N ARG A 290 -18.32 6.04 5.58
CA ARG A 290 -18.93 7.37 5.65
C ARG A 290 -17.95 8.52 5.49
N GLN A 291 -16.68 8.21 5.52
CA GLN A 291 -15.58 9.15 5.30
C GLN A 291 -14.36 8.38 4.81
N LEU A 292 -13.45 9.07 4.12
CA LEU A 292 -12.19 8.50 3.66
C LEU A 292 -11.02 9.35 4.19
N ASN A 293 -10.02 8.69 4.78
CA ASN A 293 -8.80 9.34 5.22
C ASN A 293 -7.69 9.14 4.18
N ILE A 294 -7.21 10.21 3.56
CA ILE A 294 -6.09 10.16 2.60
C ILE A 294 -4.80 10.53 3.33
N ILE A 295 -3.86 9.62 3.33
CA ILE A 295 -2.55 9.74 4.00
C ILE A 295 -1.41 9.62 2.99
N GLY A 296 -0.20 10.04 3.40
CA GLY A 296 0.99 10.02 2.55
C GLY A 296 1.09 11.25 1.63
N GLY A 297 2.08 11.26 0.76
CA GLY A 297 2.42 12.42 -0.09
C GLY A 297 1.28 12.90 -1.00
N GLY A 298 0.44 11.98 -1.49
CA GLY A 298 -0.72 12.30 -2.32
C GLY A 298 -1.80 13.12 -1.60
N SER A 299 -1.83 13.12 -0.26
CA SER A 299 -2.74 13.96 0.53
C SER A 299 -2.54 15.47 0.30
N GLN A 300 -1.41 15.88 -0.26
CA GLN A 300 -1.14 17.26 -0.64
C GLN A 300 -1.81 17.67 -1.96
N ASN A 301 -2.27 16.74 -2.78
CA ASN A 301 -2.92 17.04 -4.05
C ASN A 301 -4.38 17.47 -3.84
N GLN A 302 -4.58 18.79 -3.68
CA GLN A 302 -5.88 19.37 -3.37
C GLN A 302 -6.94 19.06 -4.45
N LEU A 303 -6.55 19.02 -5.73
CA LEU A 303 -7.47 18.71 -6.82
C LEU A 303 -7.94 17.25 -6.73
N LEU A 304 -7.01 16.30 -6.56
CA LEU A 304 -7.36 14.88 -6.43
C LEU A 304 -8.25 14.65 -5.21
N ASN A 305 -7.94 15.27 -4.07
CA ASN A 305 -8.73 15.14 -2.84
C ASN A 305 -10.17 15.64 -3.04
N GLN A 306 -10.33 16.82 -3.70
CA GLN A 306 -11.67 17.35 -4.00
C GLN A 306 -12.43 16.45 -4.98
N LEU A 307 -11.77 16.04 -6.08
CA LEU A 307 -12.39 15.13 -7.06
C LEU A 307 -12.79 13.80 -6.41
N THR A 308 -11.98 13.31 -5.47
CA THR A 308 -12.30 12.08 -4.72
C THR A 308 -13.53 12.30 -3.83
N ALA A 309 -13.62 13.43 -3.11
CA ALA A 309 -14.81 13.73 -2.31
C ALA A 309 -16.07 13.85 -3.17
N ASP A 310 -15.96 14.52 -4.33
CA ASP A 310 -17.07 14.73 -5.28
C ASP A 310 -17.55 13.39 -5.86
N GLU A 311 -16.62 12.50 -6.26
CA GLU A 311 -16.95 11.18 -6.82
C GLU A 311 -17.54 10.23 -5.77
N LEU A 312 -17.04 10.25 -4.54
CA LEU A 312 -17.51 9.36 -3.47
C LEU A 312 -18.81 9.85 -2.81
N GLY A 313 -19.10 11.13 -2.87
CA GLY A 313 -20.24 11.73 -2.15
C GLY A 313 -20.09 11.72 -0.63
N ILE A 314 -18.88 11.54 -0.10
CA ILE A 314 -18.57 11.53 1.34
C ILE A 314 -17.38 12.45 1.63
N PRO A 315 -17.23 12.93 2.89
CA PRO A 315 -16.08 13.74 3.28
C PRO A 315 -14.75 13.00 3.14
N VAL A 316 -13.73 13.73 2.68
CA VAL A 316 -12.33 13.28 2.58
C VAL A 316 -11.48 14.08 3.53
N TYR A 317 -10.73 13.40 4.39
CA TYR A 317 -9.80 13.97 5.35
C TYR A 317 -8.37 13.72 4.85
N ALA A 318 -7.64 14.76 4.48
CA ALA A 318 -6.31 14.66 3.87
C ALA A 318 -5.20 15.02 4.88
N GLY A 319 -4.33 14.07 5.13
CA GLY A 319 -3.21 14.15 6.07
C GLY A 319 -3.26 13.08 7.18
N PRO A 320 -2.14 12.84 7.86
CA PRO A 320 -0.84 13.47 7.70
C PRO A 320 -0.08 13.02 6.44
N VAL A 321 0.81 13.90 5.96
CA VAL A 321 1.72 13.59 4.84
C VAL A 321 2.73 12.53 5.26
N GLU A 322 3.32 12.70 6.45
CA GLU A 322 4.35 11.82 7.03
C GLU A 322 3.74 10.72 7.92
N ALA A 323 2.60 10.17 7.52
CA ALA A 323 1.90 9.13 8.28
C ALA A 323 2.79 7.91 8.58
N THR A 324 3.58 7.46 7.61
CA THR A 324 4.49 6.32 7.77
C THR A 324 5.51 6.57 8.89
N ALA A 325 6.16 7.73 8.90
CA ALA A 325 7.14 8.06 9.93
C ALA A 325 6.49 8.19 11.32
N MET A 326 5.31 8.81 11.39
CA MET A 326 4.55 8.93 12.64
C MET A 326 4.15 7.55 13.19
N GLY A 327 3.57 6.70 12.36
CA GLY A 327 3.19 5.36 12.79
C GLY A 327 4.37 4.49 13.19
N ASN A 328 5.50 4.61 12.49
CA ASN A 328 6.74 3.92 12.85
C ASN A 328 7.22 4.34 14.25
N ILE A 329 7.36 5.64 14.52
CA ILE A 329 7.83 6.18 15.80
C ILE A 329 6.87 5.80 16.93
N LEU A 330 5.58 5.99 16.73
CA LEU A 330 4.57 5.75 17.76
C LEU A 330 4.38 4.25 18.06
N THR A 331 4.58 3.35 17.07
CA THR A 331 4.63 1.90 17.32
C THR A 331 5.82 1.53 18.20
N GLN A 332 6.97 2.19 18.04
CA GLN A 332 8.11 1.97 18.92
C GLN A 332 7.84 2.49 20.35
N ALA A 333 7.21 3.64 20.48
CA ALA A 333 6.78 4.18 21.78
C ALA A 333 5.79 3.24 22.48
N MET A 334 4.85 2.64 21.73
CA MET A 334 3.93 1.62 22.23
C MET A 334 4.68 0.37 22.70
N ALA A 335 5.68 -0.10 21.96
CA ALA A 335 6.52 -1.24 22.33
C ALA A 335 7.33 -1.01 23.60
N LYS A 336 7.65 0.26 23.90
CA LYS A 336 8.36 0.67 25.12
C LYS A 336 7.42 0.97 26.29
N GLY A 337 6.12 0.84 26.12
CA GLY A 337 5.11 1.11 27.15
C GLY A 337 4.83 2.59 27.42
N GLU A 338 5.31 3.48 26.56
CA GLU A 338 5.03 4.92 26.64
C GLU A 338 3.63 5.28 26.09
N ILE A 339 3.06 4.38 25.29
CA ILE A 339 1.71 4.44 24.70
C ILE A 339 1.04 3.09 24.98
N ALA A 340 -0.19 3.10 25.46
CA ALA A 340 -0.87 1.89 25.91
C ALA A 340 -1.30 0.97 24.75
N ASP A 341 -1.87 1.56 23.67
CA ASP A 341 -2.46 0.82 22.58
C ASP A 341 -2.59 1.67 21.30
N LEU A 342 -3.13 1.07 20.24
CA LEU A 342 -3.36 1.76 18.96
C LEU A 342 -4.38 2.90 19.06
N HIS A 343 -5.32 2.83 20.00
CA HIS A 343 -6.29 3.90 20.21
C HIS A 343 -5.59 5.17 20.76
N GLU A 344 -4.78 5.04 21.81
CA GLU A 344 -4.01 6.15 22.35
C GLU A 344 -3.02 6.71 21.32
N LEU A 345 -2.39 5.83 20.50
CA LEU A 345 -1.54 6.24 19.40
C LEU A 345 -2.29 7.21 18.47
N ARG A 346 -3.49 6.85 18.06
CA ARG A 346 -4.33 7.67 17.16
C ARG A 346 -4.83 8.96 17.81
N GLU A 347 -5.10 8.95 19.10
CA GLU A 347 -5.39 10.19 19.84
C GLU A 347 -4.22 11.15 19.81
N ILE A 348 -2.98 10.66 19.96
CA ILE A 348 -1.76 11.47 19.86
C ILE A 348 -1.66 12.07 18.46
N VAL A 349 -1.86 11.26 17.40
CA VAL A 349 -1.86 11.75 16.02
C VAL A 349 -2.92 12.82 15.82
N THR A 350 -4.16 12.57 16.25
CA THR A 350 -5.29 13.51 16.12
C THR A 350 -5.02 14.86 16.80
N ARG A 351 -4.30 14.86 17.93
CA ARG A 351 -3.88 16.09 18.62
C ARG A 351 -2.70 16.78 17.95
N SER A 352 -1.90 16.03 17.18
CA SER A 352 -0.67 16.54 16.55
C SER A 352 -0.89 17.07 15.13
N VAL A 353 -1.94 16.63 14.46
CA VAL A 353 -2.20 16.93 13.05
C VAL A 353 -3.63 17.39 12.86
N THR A 354 -3.82 18.42 12.04
CA THR A 354 -5.15 18.86 11.60
C THR A 354 -5.31 18.50 10.12
N PRO A 355 -6.05 17.43 9.77
CA PRO A 355 -6.30 17.09 8.38
C PRO A 355 -7.08 18.20 7.66
N GLN A 356 -6.77 18.43 6.39
CA GLN A 356 -7.60 19.25 5.53
C GLN A 356 -8.84 18.46 5.12
N VAL A 357 -10.03 19.06 5.27
CA VAL A 357 -11.30 18.39 4.96
C VAL A 357 -11.86 18.88 3.64
N TYR A 358 -12.24 17.94 2.77
CA TYR A 358 -12.90 18.19 1.50
C TYR A 358 -14.32 17.61 1.56
N TYR A 359 -15.29 18.46 1.38
CA TYR A 359 -16.68 18.05 1.30
C TYR A 359 -17.11 17.93 -0.17
N PRO A 360 -18.01 16.96 -0.49
CA PRO A 360 -18.56 16.84 -1.84
C PRO A 360 -19.21 18.15 -2.28
N LYS A 361 -18.88 18.61 -3.46
CA LYS A 361 -19.56 19.72 -4.13
C LYS A 361 -20.76 19.14 -4.86
N LYS A 362 -21.95 19.73 -4.64
CA LYS A 362 -23.18 19.33 -5.31
C LYS A 362 -23.14 19.64 -6.80
#